data_62e813b1daf73b5d0186869f2cf981c2
#
_entry.id   62e813b1daf73b5d0186869f2cf981c2
#
_cell.length_a   1.000
_cell.length_b   1.000
_cell.length_c   1.000
_cell.angle_alpha   90.00
_cell.angle_beta   90.00
_cell.angle_gamma   90.00
#
_symmetry.space_group_name_H-M   'P 1'
#
loop_
_entity.id
_entity.type
_entity.pdbx_description
1 polymer ?
#
loop_
_entity_poly.entity_id
_entity_poly.type
_entity_poly.pdbx_seq_one_letter_code
_entity_poly.pdbx_strand_id
1 'polypeptide(L)' 'TYDAIAENPRLTTNELAKRLGISDRTIKKHIAYLKKKSLIERIGGKTHGHWQVKPLL' A
#
# COMPACT_ATOMS: atom_id res chain seq x y z
N THR A 1 7.07 1.50 -3.00
CA THR A 1 5.80 1.03 -2.41
C THR A 1 4.59 1.75 -3.03
N TYR A 2 4.67 3.06 -3.11
CA TYR A 2 3.58 3.83 -3.71
C TYR A 2 3.31 3.39 -5.16
N ASP A 3 4.37 3.27 -5.94
CA ASP A 3 4.24 2.88 -7.34
C ASP A 3 3.63 1.49 -7.50
N ALA A 4 4.04 0.55 -6.65
CA ALA A 4 3.51 -0.80 -6.70
C ALA A 4 2.03 -0.83 -6.34
N ILE A 5 1.64 -0.04 -5.35
CA ILE A 5 0.23 0.07 -4.95
C ILE A 5 -0.59 0.73 -6.06
N ALA A 6 -0.06 1.76 -6.68
CA ALA A 6 -0.73 2.44 -7.78
C ALA A 6 -0.94 1.51 -8.97
N GLU A 7 0.05 0.67 -9.24
CA GLU A 7 -0.03 -0.29 -10.34
C GLU A 7 -1.04 -1.39 -10.05
N ASN A 8 -1.09 -1.86 -8.80
CA ASN A 8 -2.03 -2.91 -8.42
C ASN A 8 -2.57 -2.65 -7.02
N PRO A 9 -3.67 -1.89 -6.89
CA PRO A 9 -4.21 -1.50 -5.58
C PRO A 9 -4.80 -2.64 -4.78
N ARG A 10 -4.88 -3.84 -5.34
CA ARG A 10 -5.40 -5.01 -4.62
C ARG A 10 -4.32 -5.81 -3.90
N LEU A 11 -3.06 -5.41 -4.02
CA LEU A 11 -1.98 -6.11 -3.35
C LEU A 11 -2.09 -5.98 -1.84
N THR A 12 -1.83 -7.10 -1.15
CA THR A 12 -1.71 -7.10 0.32
C THR A 12 -0.29 -6.67 0.70
N THR A 13 -0.09 -6.40 2.01
CA THR A 13 1.25 -6.06 2.49
C THR A 13 2.24 -7.19 2.23
N ASN A 14 1.81 -8.45 2.42
CA ASN A 14 2.65 -9.61 2.13
C ASN A 14 3.07 -9.65 0.68
N GLU A 15 2.13 -9.44 -0.21
CA GLU A 15 2.41 -9.46 -1.65
C GLU A 15 3.34 -8.33 -2.04
N LEU A 16 3.14 -7.16 -1.47
CA LEU A 16 4.03 -6.02 -1.70
C LEU A 16 5.45 -6.32 -1.23
N ALA A 17 5.58 -6.92 -0.06
CA ALA A 17 6.88 -7.27 0.48
C ALA A 17 7.61 -8.24 -0.46
N LYS A 18 6.92 -9.25 -0.94
CA LYS A 18 7.50 -10.22 -1.86
C LYS A 18 7.89 -9.58 -3.19
N ARG A 19 7.00 -8.75 -3.71
CA ARG A 19 7.22 -8.10 -5.01
C ARG A 19 8.41 -7.16 -4.98
N LEU A 20 8.57 -6.43 -3.88
CA LEU A 20 9.63 -5.45 -3.74
C LEU A 20 10.90 -6.02 -3.12
N GLY A 21 10.83 -7.24 -2.61
CA GLY A 21 11.99 -7.89 -1.99
C GLY A 21 12.39 -7.27 -0.67
N ILE A 22 11.43 -6.73 0.09
CA ILE A 22 11.69 -6.13 1.40
C ILE A 22 10.79 -6.78 2.44
N SER A 23 11.10 -6.54 3.73
CA SER A 23 10.35 -7.16 4.81
C SER A 23 8.97 -6.52 5.00
N ASP A 24 8.05 -7.30 5.60
CA ASP A 24 6.73 -6.80 5.97
C ASP A 24 6.82 -5.57 6.86
N ARG A 25 7.78 -5.57 7.78
CA ARG A 25 7.99 -4.45 8.69
C ARG A 25 8.27 -3.17 7.91
N THR A 26 9.13 -3.26 6.91
CA THR A 26 9.47 -2.11 6.07
C THR A 26 8.27 -1.65 5.27
N ILE A 27 7.51 -2.59 4.71
CA ILE A 27 6.28 -2.27 3.98
C ILE A 27 5.30 -1.53 4.88
N LYS A 28 5.11 -1.99 6.09
CA LYS A 28 4.18 -1.36 7.03
C LYS A 28 4.61 0.07 7.35
N LYS A 29 5.91 0.31 7.47
CA LYS A 29 6.42 1.67 7.67
C LYS A 29 6.12 2.58 6.48
N HIS A 30 6.34 2.06 5.28
CA HIS A 30 6.05 2.81 4.05
C HIS A 30 4.56 3.14 3.95
N ILE A 31 3.72 2.16 4.23
CA ILE A 31 2.28 2.35 4.17
C ILE A 31 1.82 3.38 5.20
N ALA A 32 2.33 3.29 6.42
CA ALA A 32 1.99 4.26 7.46
C ALA A 32 2.38 5.68 7.04
N TYR A 33 3.55 5.83 6.43
CA TYR A 33 4.01 7.11 5.93
C TYR A 33 3.06 7.64 4.84
N LEU A 34 2.72 6.79 3.88
CA LEU A 34 1.85 7.17 2.78
C LEU A 34 0.45 7.55 3.27
N LYS A 35 -0.07 6.81 4.24
CA LYS A 35 -1.36 7.16 4.86
C LYS A 35 -1.30 8.50 5.57
N LYS A 36 -0.22 8.73 6.29
CA LYS A 36 -0.03 9.98 7.02
C LYS A 36 -0.01 11.18 6.06
N LYS A 37 0.54 10.98 4.88
CA LYS A 37 0.58 12.01 3.83
C LYS A 37 -0.69 12.05 3.00
N SER A 38 -1.66 11.20 3.31
CA SER A 38 -2.92 11.10 2.55
C SER A 38 -2.71 10.74 1.08
N LEU A 39 -1.66 10.00 0.79
CA LEU A 39 -1.37 9.55 -0.57
C LEU A 39 -2.08 8.26 -0.92
N ILE A 40 -2.39 7.44 0.08
CA ILE A 40 -3.14 6.21 -0.10
C ILE A 40 -4.19 6.08 1.00
N GLU A 41 -5.21 5.27 0.73
CA GLU A 41 -6.25 5.00 1.70
C GLU A 41 -6.71 3.57 1.55
N ARG A 42 -7.00 2.91 2.66
CA ARG A 42 -7.50 1.55 2.64
C ARG A 42 -9.03 1.58 2.57
N ILE A 43 -9.57 0.99 1.52
CA ILE A 43 -11.01 0.91 1.30
C ILE A 43 -11.46 -0.52 1.50
N GLY A 44 -12.51 -0.71 2.29
CA GLY A 44 -13.07 -2.03 2.53
C GLY A 44 -12.38 -2.75 3.69
N GLY A 45 -12.66 -4.05 3.80
CA GLY A 45 -12.10 -4.87 4.88
C GLY A 45 -10.73 -5.42 4.55
N LYS A 46 -10.20 -6.18 5.51
CA LYS A 46 -8.87 -6.79 5.34
C LYS A 46 -8.85 -7.82 4.22
N THR A 47 -9.96 -8.51 4.01
CA THR A 47 -10.03 -9.61 3.05
C THR A 47 -10.42 -9.16 1.65
N HIS A 48 -11.37 -8.25 1.57
CA HIS A 48 -11.92 -7.81 0.29
C HIS A 48 -11.63 -6.35 0.00
N GLY A 49 -10.74 -5.74 0.79
CA GLY A 49 -10.41 -4.36 0.59
C GLY A 49 -9.36 -4.15 -0.49
N HIS A 50 -9.15 -2.91 -0.82
CA HIS A 50 -8.10 -2.52 -1.76
C HIS A 50 -7.53 -1.17 -1.33
N TRP A 51 -6.41 -0.79 -1.93
CA TRP A 51 -5.82 0.52 -1.69
C TRP A 51 -6.37 1.51 -2.68
N GLN A 52 -6.70 2.68 -2.20
CA GLN A 52 -7.06 3.79 -3.08
C GLN A 52 -5.87 4.74 -3.11
N VAL A 53 -5.32 4.95 -4.28
CA VAL A 53 -4.18 5.86 -4.46
C VAL A 53 -4.72 7.22 -4.82
N LYS A 54 -4.28 8.22 -4.08
CA LYS A 54 -4.69 9.59 -4.33
C LYS A 54 -3.62 10.32 -5.13
N PRO A 55 -4.00 11.21 -6.06
CA PRO A 55 -3.01 11.96 -6.81
C PRO A 55 -2.22 12.89 -5.90
N LEU A 56 -0.98 13.17 -6.30
CA LEU A 56 -0.08 14.00 -5.53
C LEU A 56 -0.40 15.49 -5.60
N LEU A 57 -1.35 15.86 -6.39
CA LEU A 57 -1.75 17.26 -6.52
C LEU A 57 -2.76 17.70 -5.49
#